data_57c31c243594bf36dd5acbfdea719de5
#
_entry.id   57c31c243594bf36dd5acbfdea719de5
#
_cell.length_a   1.000
_cell.length_b   1.000
_cell.length_c   1.000
_cell.angle_alpha   90.00
_cell.angle_beta   90.00
_cell.angle_gamma   90.00
#
_symmetry.space_group_name_H-M   'P 1'
#
loop_
_entity.id
_entity.type
_entity.pdbx_description
1 polymer ?
#
loop_
_entity_poly.entity_id
_entity_poly.type
_entity_poly.pdbx_seq_one_letter_code
_entity_poly.pdbx_strand_id
1 'polypeptide(L)'
;MVVAIPVPTIKGHRVRLSRLRVVSAAVIPLVFLAACGSGKTDVKANPLDVVTVGGTAKAPTVTFKTKPLSVKTTTTKVLTSGTGAKLSKANAITFNYVLVNGKNGKQVETSFGKQAAGMDLSSASLLPGLSKGLVGQKVGSRLLVAIPPVDAFGAQGNAQAGFGPSDTILFLIDLVSASTPLATAKGVAVPPKAGLPTVKVDGAKAAVVTVPKTAAPTKLIVQPLIKGAGPVVKAGQNIKVSYTGVLWKNGKKFDASADHGSSFDTQIGAGKVITGWDKGLVGQTVGSRVLLVVPPAEGYGVKGSPPLIGAKDTLVFVIDILAVV
;
A
#
# COMPACT_ATOMS: atom_id res chain seq x y z
N MET A 1 -41.03 -19.02 23.24
CA MET A 1 -40.71 -18.70 24.65
C MET A 1 -39.64 -17.64 24.64
N VAL A 2 -40.04 -16.36 24.76
CA VAL A 2 -39.17 -15.19 24.65
C VAL A 2 -38.77 -14.80 26.06
N VAL A 3 -37.47 -14.81 26.35
CA VAL A 3 -36.93 -14.35 27.66
C VAL A 3 -36.51 -12.89 27.47
N ALA A 4 -37.22 -12.00 28.17
CA ALA A 4 -36.92 -10.59 28.22
C ALA A 4 -35.84 -10.32 29.30
N ILE A 5 -34.84 -9.51 28.97
CA ILE A 5 -33.80 -9.03 29.87
C ILE A 5 -34.22 -7.63 30.39
N PRO A 6 -34.20 -7.36 31.72
CA PRO A 6 -34.66 -6.09 32.25
C PRO A 6 -33.60 -4.98 32.18
N VAL A 7 -34.06 -3.77 31.84
CA VAL A 7 -33.30 -2.51 31.84
C VAL A 7 -33.18 -1.96 33.25
N PRO A 8 -32.01 -1.55 33.75
CA PRO A 8 -31.89 -0.92 35.07
C PRO A 8 -32.28 0.57 35.02
N THR A 9 -33.16 0.94 35.96
CA THR A 9 -33.66 2.28 36.23
C THR A 9 -32.59 3.13 36.94
N ILE A 10 -32.20 4.25 36.36
CA ILE A 10 -31.29 5.20 37.00
C ILE A 10 -32.10 6.18 37.85
N LYS A 11 -31.89 6.14 39.15
CA LYS A 11 -32.46 7.10 40.14
C LYS A 11 -31.78 8.45 40.00
N GLY A 12 -32.56 9.48 39.77
CA GLY A 12 -32.13 10.87 39.72
C GLY A 12 -31.67 11.41 41.07
N HIS A 13 -30.49 12.02 41.10
CA HIS A 13 -30.03 12.82 42.22
C HIS A 13 -30.36 14.29 41.98
N ARG A 14 -31.18 14.86 42.85
CA ARG A 14 -31.48 16.30 42.88
C ARG A 14 -30.28 17.04 43.50
N VAL A 15 -29.68 17.94 42.74
CA VAL A 15 -28.68 18.89 43.21
C VAL A 15 -29.39 20.10 43.80
N ARG A 16 -29.18 20.38 45.10
CA ARG A 16 -29.65 21.57 45.79
C ARG A 16 -28.80 22.80 45.39
N LEU A 17 -29.46 23.82 44.86
CA LEU A 17 -28.89 25.15 44.68
C LEU A 17 -28.74 25.84 46.04
N SER A 18 -27.52 26.11 46.50
CA SER A 18 -27.23 26.99 47.62
C SER A 18 -26.92 28.40 47.11
N ARG A 19 -27.56 29.35 47.80
CA ARG A 19 -27.60 30.81 47.48
C ARG A 19 -26.22 31.43 47.63
N LEU A 20 -25.85 32.19 46.61
CA LEU A 20 -24.67 33.03 46.54
C LEU A 20 -24.82 34.25 47.47
N ARG A 21 -23.93 34.41 48.44
CA ARG A 21 -23.77 35.67 49.19
C ARG A 21 -22.73 36.54 48.49
N VAL A 22 -23.16 37.73 48.10
CA VAL A 22 -22.31 38.78 47.54
C VAL A 22 -21.47 39.34 48.72
N VAL A 23 -20.17 39.26 48.59
CA VAL A 23 -19.23 40.03 49.44
C VAL A 23 -18.46 40.96 48.54
N SER A 24 -18.74 42.26 48.71
CA SER A 24 -17.93 43.33 48.10
C SER A 24 -16.56 43.39 48.74
N ALA A 25 -15.52 43.25 47.97
CA ALA A 25 -14.14 43.45 48.38
C ALA A 25 -13.46 44.48 47.51
N ALA A 26 -12.80 45.39 48.14
CA ALA A 26 -12.14 46.57 47.65
C ALA A 26 -11.06 46.31 46.60
N VAL A 27 -11.02 47.17 45.60
CA VAL A 27 -10.00 47.22 44.55
C VAL A 27 -8.74 47.87 45.11
N ILE A 28 -7.66 47.09 45.21
CA ILE A 28 -6.29 47.60 45.36
C ILE A 28 -5.60 47.45 44.02
N PRO A 29 -5.05 48.51 43.41
CA PRO A 29 -4.31 48.38 42.17
C PRO A 29 -2.90 47.83 42.46
N LEU A 30 -2.70 46.55 42.13
CA LEU A 30 -1.37 45.94 42.09
C LEU A 30 -0.72 46.27 40.76
N VAL A 31 0.28 47.15 40.78
CA VAL A 31 1.11 47.39 39.60
C VAL A 31 1.98 46.15 39.38
N PHE A 32 1.62 45.33 38.42
CA PHE A 32 2.52 44.31 37.90
C PHE A 32 3.53 44.95 36.95
N LEU A 33 4.78 45.05 37.38
CA LEU A 33 5.89 45.18 36.45
C LEU A 33 5.94 43.90 35.59
N ALA A 34 5.46 44.00 34.37
CA ALA A 34 5.63 42.96 33.36
C ALA A 34 7.13 42.93 32.98
N ALA A 35 7.87 42.03 33.59
CA ALA A 35 9.18 41.62 33.06
C ALA A 35 8.86 40.84 31.74
N CYS A 36 9.03 41.52 30.61
CA CYS A 36 9.07 40.88 29.29
C CYS A 36 10.32 39.99 29.21
N GLY A 37 10.22 38.80 29.75
CA GLY A 37 11.06 37.68 29.36
C GLY A 37 10.64 37.22 27.98
N SER A 38 11.26 37.75 26.91
CA SER A 38 11.17 37.21 25.57
C SER A 38 11.83 35.82 25.54
N GLY A 39 11.12 34.82 26.03
CA GLY A 39 11.43 33.43 25.74
C GLY A 39 11.26 33.24 24.25
N LYS A 40 12.32 33.44 23.47
CA LYS A 40 12.42 32.88 22.10
C LYS A 40 12.30 31.40 22.28
N THR A 41 11.11 30.87 22.06
CA THR A 41 10.95 29.45 21.68
C THR A 41 11.72 29.31 20.37
N ASP A 42 12.93 28.75 20.43
CA ASP A 42 13.66 28.32 19.25
C ASP A 42 12.81 27.26 18.54
N VAL A 43 11.90 27.74 17.70
CA VAL A 43 11.20 26.88 16.74
C VAL A 43 12.28 26.41 15.79
N LYS A 44 12.77 25.19 16.05
CA LYS A 44 13.83 24.57 15.24
C LYS A 44 13.33 24.56 13.79
N ALA A 45 13.96 25.39 12.94
CA ALA A 45 13.55 25.56 11.54
C ALA A 45 13.46 24.17 10.87
N ASN A 46 12.36 23.90 10.18
CA ASN A 46 12.21 22.63 9.45
C ASN A 46 13.21 22.63 8.28
N PRO A 47 14.10 21.64 8.17
CA PRO A 47 15.07 21.57 7.07
C PRO A 47 14.41 21.64 5.67
N LEU A 48 13.12 21.34 5.57
CA LEU A 48 12.35 21.43 4.33
C LEU A 48 11.79 22.84 4.03
N ASP A 49 12.06 23.85 4.84
CA ASP A 49 11.65 25.25 4.58
C ASP A 49 12.43 25.89 3.42
N VAL A 50 13.57 25.30 3.05
CA VAL A 50 14.33 25.67 1.85
C VAL A 50 13.76 25.14 0.56
N VAL A 51 12.78 24.24 0.64
CA VAL A 51 12.13 23.59 -0.53
C VAL A 51 10.91 24.39 -0.95
N THR A 52 10.83 24.74 -2.22
CA THR A 52 9.68 25.40 -2.83
C THR A 52 9.01 24.44 -3.82
N VAL A 53 7.70 24.30 -3.71
CA VAL A 53 6.87 23.56 -4.65
C VAL A 53 6.11 24.55 -5.52
N GLY A 54 6.34 24.46 -6.83
CA GLY A 54 5.69 25.28 -7.86
C GLY A 54 4.94 24.41 -8.88
N GLY A 55 4.66 24.98 -10.04
CA GLY A 55 3.93 24.29 -11.10
C GLY A 55 2.43 24.19 -10.82
N THR A 56 1.78 23.22 -11.47
CA THR A 56 0.35 22.95 -11.27
C THR A 56 0.13 21.73 -10.37
N ALA A 57 -1.11 21.54 -9.92
CA ALA A 57 -1.46 20.35 -9.12
C ALA A 57 -1.17 19.03 -9.85
N LYS A 58 -1.30 19.03 -11.20
CA LYS A 58 -1.06 17.84 -12.05
C LYS A 58 0.37 17.73 -12.60
N ALA A 59 1.16 18.79 -12.51
CA ALA A 59 2.55 18.84 -12.93
C ALA A 59 3.35 19.72 -11.96
N PRO A 60 3.53 19.28 -10.70
CA PRO A 60 4.27 20.05 -9.72
C PRO A 60 5.77 20.04 -10.01
N THR A 61 6.43 21.11 -9.65
CA THR A 61 7.90 21.25 -9.72
C THR A 61 8.45 21.44 -8.31
N VAL A 62 9.66 20.96 -8.07
CA VAL A 62 10.35 21.09 -6.77
C VAL A 62 11.68 21.81 -7.00
N THR A 63 11.89 22.89 -6.28
CA THR A 63 13.12 23.69 -6.31
C THR A 63 13.66 23.94 -4.93
N PHE A 64 14.97 24.20 -4.80
CA PHE A 64 15.64 24.50 -3.53
C PHE A 64 16.19 25.91 -3.54
N LYS A 65 15.99 26.65 -2.45
CA LYS A 65 16.64 27.95 -2.20
C LYS A 65 18.15 27.79 -1.98
N THR A 66 18.55 26.70 -1.32
CA THR A 66 19.94 26.36 -1.03
C THR A 66 20.21 24.90 -1.32
N LYS A 67 21.41 24.58 -1.82
CA LYS A 67 21.88 23.22 -2.09
C LYS A 67 23.22 22.99 -1.41
N PRO A 68 23.54 21.77 -0.98
CA PRO A 68 22.69 20.57 -1.00
C PRO A 68 21.61 20.61 0.11
N LEU A 69 20.46 19.97 -0.14
CA LEU A 69 19.53 19.59 0.92
C LEU A 69 20.10 18.37 1.62
N SER A 70 20.38 18.49 2.91
CA SER A 70 20.86 17.39 3.74
C SER A 70 20.05 17.30 5.03
N VAL A 71 19.61 16.10 5.37
CA VAL A 71 18.89 15.80 6.61
C VAL A 71 19.57 14.65 7.34
N LYS A 72 19.59 14.69 8.69
CA LYS A 72 20.17 13.61 9.51
C LYS A 72 19.17 12.48 9.79
N THR A 73 17.89 12.80 9.80
CA THR A 73 16.78 11.86 10.01
C THR A 73 15.69 12.09 8.97
N THR A 74 14.91 11.05 8.66
CA THR A 74 13.76 11.21 7.79
C THR A 74 12.84 12.29 8.34
N THR A 75 12.58 13.30 7.51
CA THR A 75 11.81 14.49 7.89
C THR A 75 10.64 14.67 6.93
N THR A 76 9.46 14.87 7.49
CA THR A 76 8.22 15.10 6.70
C THR A 76 7.71 16.51 6.98
N LYS A 77 7.31 17.21 5.91
CA LYS A 77 6.58 18.48 5.95
C LYS A 77 5.26 18.32 5.24
N VAL A 78 4.15 18.55 5.97
CA VAL A 78 2.82 18.55 5.40
C VAL A 78 2.60 19.89 4.71
N LEU A 79 2.38 19.88 3.39
CA LEU A 79 2.05 21.07 2.60
C LEU A 79 0.54 21.32 2.59
N THR A 80 -0.23 20.23 2.44
CA THR A 80 -1.69 20.24 2.53
C THR A 80 -2.12 19.01 3.30
N SER A 81 -2.91 19.18 4.34
CA SER A 81 -3.44 18.06 5.13
C SER A 81 -4.64 17.45 4.43
N GLY A 82 -4.62 16.14 4.24
CA GLY A 82 -5.78 15.38 3.79
C GLY A 82 -6.82 15.20 4.89
N THR A 83 -8.02 14.78 4.48
CA THR A 83 -9.16 14.51 5.36
C THR A 83 -9.44 13.02 5.54
N GLY A 84 -8.76 12.15 4.77
CA GLY A 84 -8.95 10.71 4.82
C GLY A 84 -8.31 10.03 6.04
N ALA A 85 -8.34 8.70 6.06
CA ALA A 85 -7.80 7.89 7.15
C ALA A 85 -6.29 8.11 7.34
N LYS A 86 -5.81 7.99 8.58
CA LYS A 86 -4.39 7.97 8.87
C LYS A 86 -3.76 6.66 8.40
N LEU A 87 -2.58 6.76 7.79
CA LEU A 87 -1.81 5.60 7.37
C LEU A 87 -1.23 4.85 8.56
N SER A 88 -1.30 3.53 8.50
CA SER A 88 -0.59 2.60 9.37
C SER A 88 0.46 1.83 8.56
N LYS A 89 1.38 1.15 9.24
CA LYS A 89 2.36 0.29 8.59
C LYS A 89 1.72 -0.88 7.81
N ALA A 90 0.49 -1.27 8.14
CA ALA A 90 -0.23 -2.35 7.48
C ALA A 90 -0.93 -1.93 6.18
N ASN A 91 -0.81 -0.67 5.76
CA ASN A 91 -1.51 -0.20 4.57
C ASN A 91 -0.71 -0.41 3.30
N ALA A 92 -1.42 -0.81 2.26
CA ALA A 92 -1.07 -0.60 0.87
C ALA A 92 -1.63 0.75 0.43
N ILE A 93 -0.82 1.55 -0.27
CA ILE A 93 -1.17 2.91 -0.67
C ILE A 93 -0.98 3.11 -2.16
N THR A 94 -1.78 4.02 -2.75
CA THR A 94 -1.49 4.61 -4.05
C THR A 94 -1.18 6.09 -3.88
N PHE A 95 -0.22 6.60 -4.65
CA PHE A 95 0.25 7.98 -4.52
C PHE A 95 0.86 8.48 -5.82
N ASN A 96 0.81 9.80 -6.04
CA ASN A 96 1.64 10.44 -7.04
C ASN A 96 2.87 11.05 -6.38
N TYR A 97 3.97 11.12 -7.13
CA TYR A 97 5.22 11.65 -6.59
C TYR A 97 6.09 12.36 -7.63
N VAL A 98 6.92 13.25 -7.11
CA VAL A 98 8.14 13.75 -7.76
C VAL A 98 9.31 13.32 -6.90
N LEU A 99 10.27 12.61 -7.48
CA LEU A 99 11.51 12.18 -6.85
C LEU A 99 12.65 13.11 -7.27
N VAL A 100 13.35 13.66 -6.29
CA VAL A 100 14.41 14.66 -6.51
C VAL A 100 15.66 14.26 -5.75
N ASN A 101 16.83 14.42 -6.38
CA ASN A 101 18.11 14.30 -5.72
C ASN A 101 18.39 15.56 -4.89
N GLY A 102 18.51 15.43 -3.58
CA GLY A 102 18.71 16.53 -2.64
C GLY A 102 20.04 17.28 -2.82
N LYS A 103 21.09 16.59 -3.34
CA LYS A 103 22.38 17.19 -3.56
C LYS A 103 22.37 18.29 -4.63
N ASN A 104 21.71 18.00 -5.75
CA ASN A 104 21.77 18.88 -6.93
C ASN A 104 20.41 19.47 -7.33
N GLY A 105 19.30 18.98 -6.76
CA GLY A 105 17.95 19.42 -7.08
C GLY A 105 17.41 18.87 -8.40
N LYS A 106 18.06 17.87 -8.99
CA LYS A 106 17.61 17.26 -10.25
C LYS A 106 16.41 16.36 -9.96
N GLN A 107 15.33 16.55 -10.73
CA GLN A 107 14.24 15.59 -10.76
C GLN A 107 14.74 14.28 -11.38
N VAL A 108 14.57 13.18 -10.66
CA VAL A 108 14.96 11.83 -11.09
C VAL A 108 13.79 11.15 -11.78
N GLU A 109 12.62 11.23 -11.16
CA GLU A 109 11.43 10.56 -11.66
C GLU A 109 10.14 11.27 -11.19
N THR A 110 9.03 11.01 -11.91
CA THR A 110 7.69 11.45 -11.51
C THR A 110 6.63 10.50 -12.02
N SER A 111 5.57 10.30 -11.24
CA SER A 111 4.34 9.64 -11.67
C SER A 111 3.25 10.61 -12.10
N PHE A 112 3.43 11.93 -11.88
CA PHE A 112 2.45 12.92 -12.36
C PHE A 112 2.31 12.86 -13.88
N GLY A 113 1.08 12.85 -14.36
CA GLY A 113 0.77 12.66 -15.78
C GLY A 113 0.82 11.20 -16.25
N LYS A 114 1.11 10.27 -15.35
CA LYS A 114 1.12 8.83 -15.56
C LYS A 114 0.16 8.15 -14.57
N GLN A 115 0.19 6.82 -14.53
CA GLN A 115 -0.51 6.07 -13.49
C GLN A 115 0.12 6.33 -12.12
N ALA A 116 -0.71 6.50 -11.09
CA ALA A 116 -0.25 6.60 -9.71
C ALA A 116 0.57 5.35 -9.33
N ALA A 117 1.64 5.58 -8.60
CA ALA A 117 2.46 4.49 -8.07
C ALA A 117 1.74 3.80 -6.89
N GLY A 118 2.07 2.54 -6.69
CA GLY A 118 1.58 1.77 -5.55
C GLY A 118 2.71 1.25 -4.68
N MET A 119 2.46 1.12 -3.38
CA MET A 119 3.44 0.58 -2.44
C MET A 119 2.74 -0.02 -1.22
N ASP A 120 3.32 -1.09 -0.69
CA ASP A 120 2.93 -1.66 0.60
C ASP A 120 3.89 -1.16 1.69
N LEU A 121 3.35 -0.44 2.68
CA LEU A 121 4.15 0.12 3.78
C LEU A 121 4.71 -0.96 4.73
N SER A 122 4.20 -2.20 4.65
CA SER A 122 4.71 -3.35 5.40
C SER A 122 5.87 -4.07 4.70
N SER A 123 6.13 -3.78 3.42
CA SER A 123 7.14 -4.48 2.63
C SER A 123 8.54 -4.31 3.21
N ALA A 124 9.26 -5.43 3.36
CA ALA A 124 10.65 -5.43 3.82
C ALA A 124 11.63 -4.81 2.78
N SER A 125 11.23 -4.75 1.52
CA SER A 125 12.02 -4.13 0.43
C SER A 125 11.82 -2.62 0.32
N LEU A 126 10.87 -2.05 1.09
CA LEU A 126 10.62 -0.61 1.08
C LEU A 126 11.77 0.14 1.75
N LEU A 127 12.17 1.28 1.16
CA LEU A 127 13.11 2.19 1.81
C LEU A 127 12.57 2.59 3.19
N PRO A 128 13.31 2.36 4.28
CA PRO A 128 12.85 2.63 5.65
C PRO A 128 12.31 4.06 5.84
N GLY A 129 12.92 5.03 5.15
CA GLY A 129 12.51 6.43 5.20
C GLY A 129 11.10 6.69 4.65
N LEU A 130 10.63 5.92 3.67
CA LEU A 130 9.26 6.07 3.17
C LEU A 130 8.24 5.65 4.24
N SER A 131 8.45 4.49 4.88
CA SER A 131 7.58 4.07 5.99
C SER A 131 7.61 5.09 7.15
N LYS A 132 8.81 5.56 7.57
CA LYS A 132 8.96 6.57 8.62
C LYS A 132 8.27 7.90 8.30
N GLY A 133 8.33 8.33 7.04
CA GLY A 133 7.76 9.61 6.61
C GLY A 133 6.26 9.58 6.36
N LEU A 134 5.68 8.42 6.04
CA LEU A 134 4.29 8.29 5.60
C LEU A 134 3.34 7.76 6.67
N VAL A 135 3.81 6.86 7.56
CA VAL A 135 2.95 6.36 8.65
C VAL A 135 2.49 7.52 9.54
N GLY A 136 1.18 7.53 9.85
CA GLY A 136 0.52 8.61 10.59
C GLY A 136 0.02 9.77 9.73
N GLN A 137 0.41 9.88 8.46
CA GLN A 137 -0.12 10.88 7.53
C GLN A 137 -1.53 10.49 7.07
N LYS A 138 -2.32 11.47 6.61
CA LYS A 138 -3.69 11.25 6.17
C LYS A 138 -3.77 11.08 4.65
N VAL A 139 -4.61 10.19 4.17
CA VAL A 139 -4.99 10.11 2.75
C VAL A 139 -5.54 11.46 2.28
N GLY A 140 -5.15 11.88 1.08
CA GLY A 140 -5.43 13.20 0.51
C GLY A 140 -4.40 14.27 0.86
N SER A 141 -3.36 13.95 1.65
CA SER A 141 -2.29 14.90 1.98
C SER A 141 -1.31 15.06 0.82
N ARG A 142 -0.76 16.29 0.69
CA ARG A 142 0.46 16.60 -0.06
C ARG A 142 1.60 16.82 0.89
N LEU A 143 2.71 16.09 0.71
CA LEU A 143 3.82 15.98 1.63
C LEU A 143 5.16 16.20 0.92
N LEU A 144 6.11 16.82 1.63
CA LEU A 144 7.53 16.65 1.33
C LEU A 144 8.12 15.64 2.32
N VAL A 145 8.87 14.67 1.82
CA VAL A 145 9.56 13.67 2.64
C VAL A 145 11.02 13.64 2.23
N ALA A 146 11.91 14.12 3.10
CA ALA A 146 13.36 14.04 2.93
C ALA A 146 13.91 12.84 3.69
N ILE A 147 14.65 12.00 3.00
CA ILE A 147 15.16 10.73 3.50
C ILE A 147 16.68 10.76 3.44
N PRO A 148 17.38 10.66 4.59
CA PRO A 148 18.85 10.59 4.63
C PRO A 148 19.34 9.24 4.08
N PRO A 149 20.62 9.13 3.68
CA PRO A 149 21.20 7.88 3.17
C PRO A 149 20.96 6.66 4.07
N VAL A 150 21.05 6.82 5.39
CA VAL A 150 20.87 5.73 6.37
C VAL A 150 19.48 5.10 6.33
N ASP A 151 18.46 5.86 5.93
CA ASP A 151 17.07 5.40 5.77
C ASP A 151 16.71 5.11 4.30
N ALA A 152 17.70 5.16 3.39
CA ALA A 152 17.57 4.95 1.95
C ALA A 152 18.56 3.90 1.46
N PHE A 153 19.54 4.29 0.64
CA PHE A 153 20.49 3.37 -0.02
C PHE A 153 21.78 3.15 0.78
N GLY A 154 21.92 3.72 1.97
CA GLY A 154 23.11 3.60 2.82
C GLY A 154 24.37 4.21 2.19
N ALA A 155 25.53 3.75 2.69
CA ALA A 155 26.84 4.23 2.28
C ALA A 155 27.24 3.88 0.84
N GLN A 156 26.50 2.99 0.18
CA GLN A 156 26.79 2.63 -1.23
C GLN A 156 26.02 3.53 -2.23
N GLY A 157 24.94 4.17 -1.80
CA GLY A 157 24.05 4.88 -2.69
C GLY A 157 23.35 3.95 -3.70
N ASN A 158 22.83 4.53 -4.78
CA ASN A 158 22.27 3.80 -5.92
C ASN A 158 22.55 4.61 -7.20
N ALA A 159 23.68 4.33 -7.84
CA ALA A 159 24.10 5.06 -9.03
C ALA A 159 23.12 4.89 -10.21
N GLN A 160 22.48 3.71 -10.34
CA GLN A 160 21.48 3.45 -11.39
C GLN A 160 20.23 4.33 -11.20
N ALA A 161 19.86 4.60 -9.95
CA ALA A 161 18.77 5.51 -9.62
C ALA A 161 19.23 6.98 -9.52
N GLY A 162 20.51 7.29 -9.77
CA GLY A 162 21.04 8.65 -9.75
C GLY A 162 21.33 9.22 -8.36
N PHE A 163 21.57 8.36 -7.36
CA PHE A 163 21.88 8.75 -5.97
C PHE A 163 23.25 8.26 -5.53
N GLY A 164 24.08 9.20 -5.08
CA GLY A 164 25.35 8.88 -4.44
C GLY A 164 25.22 8.50 -2.95
N PRO A 165 26.36 8.11 -2.32
CA PRO A 165 26.38 7.59 -0.94
C PRO A 165 25.89 8.59 0.13
N SER A 166 26.02 9.88 -0.13
CA SER A 166 25.65 10.97 0.81
C SER A 166 24.40 11.73 0.41
N ASP A 167 23.71 11.32 -0.66
CA ASP A 167 22.61 12.07 -1.20
C ASP A 167 21.33 11.86 -0.39
N THR A 168 20.71 12.96 0.04
CA THR A 168 19.35 12.95 0.55
C THR A 168 18.38 12.71 -0.60
N ILE A 169 17.44 11.81 -0.41
CA ILE A 169 16.31 11.62 -1.33
C ILE A 169 15.19 12.55 -0.90
N LEU A 170 14.64 13.33 -1.81
CA LEU A 170 13.45 14.13 -1.55
C LEU A 170 12.29 13.65 -2.42
N PHE A 171 11.19 13.35 -1.77
CA PHE A 171 9.91 13.10 -2.40
C PHE A 171 8.94 14.28 -2.15
N LEU A 172 8.27 14.72 -3.20
CA LEU A 172 6.96 15.35 -3.10
C LEU A 172 5.92 14.26 -3.33
N ILE A 173 4.98 14.06 -2.41
CA ILE A 173 4.01 12.97 -2.47
C ILE A 173 2.59 13.51 -2.33
N ASP A 174 1.69 13.07 -3.22
CA ASP A 174 0.25 13.19 -3.06
C ASP A 174 -0.32 11.82 -2.71
N LEU A 175 -0.82 11.66 -1.49
CA LEU A 175 -1.47 10.42 -1.04
C LEU A 175 -2.86 10.30 -1.64
N VAL A 176 -3.07 9.36 -2.57
CA VAL A 176 -4.33 9.18 -3.30
C VAL A 176 -5.29 8.28 -2.55
N SER A 177 -4.82 7.10 -2.13
CA SER A 177 -5.66 6.13 -1.40
C SER A 177 -4.83 5.25 -0.48
N ALA A 178 -5.51 4.60 0.45
CA ALA A 178 -4.94 3.56 1.30
C ALA A 178 -5.96 2.44 1.51
N SER A 179 -5.48 1.21 1.56
CA SER A 179 -6.26 0.03 1.91
C SER A 179 -5.44 -0.89 2.81
N THR A 180 -6.10 -1.71 3.59
CA THR A 180 -5.41 -2.80 4.28
C THR A 180 -5.53 -4.05 3.42
N PRO A 181 -4.41 -4.67 3.01
CA PRO A 181 -4.46 -5.91 2.26
C PRO A 181 -5.25 -6.98 2.99
N LEU A 182 -6.04 -7.73 2.26
CA LEU A 182 -6.79 -8.86 2.79
C LEU A 182 -5.83 -10.01 3.13
N ALA A 183 -6.15 -10.81 4.14
CA ALA A 183 -5.40 -12.02 4.44
C ALA A 183 -5.71 -13.16 3.47
N THR A 184 -6.92 -13.17 2.90
CA THR A 184 -7.42 -14.16 1.92
C THR A 184 -8.54 -13.53 1.12
N ALA A 185 -8.98 -14.19 0.03
CA ALA A 185 -10.14 -13.74 -0.75
C ALA A 185 -11.38 -13.57 0.13
N LYS A 186 -12.14 -12.50 -0.16
CA LYS A 186 -13.37 -12.15 0.56
C LYS A 186 -14.38 -11.55 -0.41
N GLY A 187 -15.53 -12.20 -0.56
CA GLY A 187 -16.57 -11.76 -1.48
C GLY A 187 -17.70 -12.79 -1.60
N VAL A 188 -18.41 -12.74 -2.71
CA VAL A 188 -19.51 -13.65 -3.03
C VAL A 188 -18.96 -14.89 -3.71
N ALA A 189 -19.32 -16.08 -3.20
CA ALA A 189 -18.96 -17.34 -3.84
C ALA A 189 -19.59 -17.46 -5.23
N VAL A 190 -18.82 -17.95 -6.18
CA VAL A 190 -19.26 -18.23 -7.55
C VAL A 190 -19.29 -19.74 -7.75
N PRO A 191 -20.40 -20.33 -8.24
CA PRO A 191 -20.47 -21.75 -8.48
C PRO A 191 -19.34 -22.23 -9.40
N PRO A 192 -18.68 -23.35 -9.07
CA PRO A 192 -17.62 -23.89 -9.91
C PRO A 192 -18.22 -24.42 -11.24
N LYS A 193 -17.44 -24.25 -12.31
CA LYS A 193 -17.78 -24.78 -13.62
C LYS A 193 -17.43 -26.27 -13.70
N ALA A 194 -18.35 -27.09 -14.21
CA ALA A 194 -18.08 -28.51 -14.45
C ALA A 194 -16.85 -28.71 -15.37
N GLY A 195 -16.09 -29.76 -15.12
CA GLY A 195 -14.87 -30.07 -15.89
C GLY A 195 -13.63 -29.24 -15.55
N LEU A 196 -13.72 -28.30 -14.61
CA LEU A 196 -12.57 -27.55 -14.11
C LEU A 196 -12.04 -28.14 -12.78
N PRO A 197 -10.79 -27.82 -12.41
CA PRO A 197 -10.22 -28.24 -11.13
C PRO A 197 -11.07 -27.80 -9.94
N THR A 198 -11.20 -28.67 -8.95
CA THR A 198 -11.80 -28.33 -7.65
C THR A 198 -10.74 -27.78 -6.70
N VAL A 199 -11.13 -26.83 -5.85
CA VAL A 199 -10.22 -26.08 -5.00
C VAL A 199 -10.71 -26.11 -3.56
N LYS A 200 -9.81 -26.45 -2.63
CA LYS A 200 -10.01 -26.30 -1.17
C LYS A 200 -8.92 -25.39 -0.62
N VAL A 201 -9.29 -24.39 0.15
CA VAL A 201 -8.36 -23.44 0.77
C VAL A 201 -8.60 -23.42 2.27
N ASP A 202 -7.52 -23.49 3.06
CA ASP A 202 -7.53 -23.40 4.51
C ASP A 202 -6.66 -22.21 4.93
N GLY A 203 -7.32 -21.10 5.25
CA GLY A 203 -6.65 -19.86 5.65
C GLY A 203 -5.65 -19.35 4.61
N ALA A 204 -4.42 -19.07 5.06
CA ALA A 204 -3.32 -18.58 4.23
C ALA A 204 -2.43 -19.71 3.66
N LYS A 205 -2.80 -20.98 3.86
CA LYS A 205 -2.04 -22.12 3.35
C LYS A 205 -2.17 -22.23 1.83
N ALA A 206 -1.25 -22.93 1.21
CA ALA A 206 -1.35 -23.30 -0.20
C ALA A 206 -2.67 -24.05 -0.46
N ALA A 207 -3.36 -23.67 -1.54
CA ALA A 207 -4.60 -24.31 -1.92
C ALA A 207 -4.37 -25.79 -2.31
N VAL A 208 -5.31 -26.65 -1.92
CA VAL A 208 -5.37 -28.03 -2.42
C VAL A 208 -6.20 -28.00 -3.70
N VAL A 209 -5.56 -28.32 -4.83
CA VAL A 209 -6.16 -28.31 -6.15
C VAL A 209 -6.27 -29.74 -6.67
N THR A 210 -7.49 -30.19 -6.98
CA THR A 210 -7.72 -31.51 -7.59
C THR A 210 -8.07 -31.30 -9.06
N VAL A 211 -7.19 -31.76 -9.93
CA VAL A 211 -7.32 -31.64 -11.39
C VAL A 211 -8.15 -32.80 -11.94
N PRO A 212 -9.12 -32.56 -12.88
CA PRO A 212 -9.88 -33.63 -13.52
C PRO A 212 -8.98 -34.48 -14.44
N LYS A 213 -9.33 -35.75 -14.62
CA LYS A 213 -8.62 -36.68 -15.51
C LYS A 213 -9.05 -36.52 -17.00
N THR A 214 -9.23 -35.28 -17.44
CA THR A 214 -9.59 -34.94 -18.81
C THR A 214 -8.43 -34.28 -19.53
N ALA A 215 -8.55 -34.15 -20.87
CA ALA A 215 -7.59 -33.38 -21.66
C ALA A 215 -7.49 -31.93 -21.14
N ALA A 216 -6.29 -31.38 -21.15
CA ALA A 216 -6.08 -29.99 -20.75
C ALA A 216 -6.74 -29.01 -21.73
N PRO A 217 -7.36 -27.93 -21.26
CA PRO A 217 -7.86 -26.89 -22.14
C PRO A 217 -6.73 -26.26 -22.96
N THR A 218 -7.06 -25.97 -24.24
CA THR A 218 -6.12 -25.33 -25.18
C THR A 218 -6.18 -23.80 -25.17
N LYS A 219 -7.19 -23.23 -24.49
CA LYS A 219 -7.40 -21.79 -24.33
C LYS A 219 -7.32 -21.43 -22.85
N LEU A 220 -6.90 -20.18 -22.55
CA LEU A 220 -6.94 -19.63 -21.21
C LEU A 220 -8.37 -19.70 -20.64
N ILE A 221 -8.50 -20.29 -19.45
CA ILE A 221 -9.74 -20.25 -18.68
C ILE A 221 -9.54 -19.33 -17.49
N VAL A 222 -10.46 -18.42 -17.30
CA VAL A 222 -10.55 -17.51 -16.16
C VAL A 222 -11.88 -17.79 -15.46
N GLN A 223 -11.82 -18.40 -14.28
CA GLN A 223 -13.02 -18.76 -13.51
C GLN A 223 -12.92 -18.14 -12.12
N PRO A 224 -13.67 -17.05 -11.83
CA PRO A 224 -13.83 -16.60 -10.46
C PRO A 224 -14.47 -17.69 -9.61
N LEU A 225 -13.90 -17.99 -8.45
CA LEU A 225 -14.46 -18.85 -7.40
C LEU A 225 -15.08 -18.02 -6.27
N ILE A 226 -14.52 -16.82 -6.05
CA ILE A 226 -15.07 -15.79 -5.19
C ILE A 226 -14.97 -14.49 -5.97
N LYS A 227 -16.04 -13.71 -6.01
CA LYS A 227 -16.06 -12.36 -6.58
C LYS A 227 -15.95 -11.35 -5.46
N GLY A 228 -14.82 -10.64 -5.40
CA GLY A 228 -14.56 -9.58 -4.42
C GLY A 228 -15.37 -8.32 -4.71
N ALA A 229 -15.55 -7.49 -3.69
CA ALA A 229 -16.24 -6.20 -3.78
C ALA A 229 -15.27 -5.00 -3.78
N GLY A 230 -13.95 -5.24 -3.78
CA GLY A 230 -12.95 -4.19 -3.77
C GLY A 230 -12.72 -3.55 -5.15
N PRO A 231 -11.71 -2.67 -5.25
CA PRO A 231 -11.36 -2.01 -6.50
C PRO A 231 -11.06 -2.99 -7.64
N VAL A 232 -11.39 -2.56 -8.88
CA VAL A 232 -11.06 -3.31 -10.09
C VAL A 232 -9.57 -3.19 -10.39
N VAL A 233 -8.91 -4.30 -10.66
CA VAL A 233 -7.51 -4.38 -11.12
C VAL A 233 -7.40 -3.85 -12.55
N LYS A 234 -6.53 -2.87 -12.76
CA LYS A 234 -6.25 -2.28 -14.08
C LYS A 234 -4.85 -2.69 -14.56
N ALA A 235 -4.69 -2.76 -15.88
CA ALA A 235 -3.36 -2.98 -16.47
C ALA A 235 -2.35 -1.93 -15.98
N GLY A 236 -1.13 -2.36 -15.71
CA GLY A 236 -0.04 -1.53 -15.18
C GLY A 236 -0.06 -1.33 -13.67
N GLN A 237 -1.10 -1.76 -12.95
CA GLN A 237 -1.13 -1.66 -11.49
C GLN A 237 -0.27 -2.73 -10.81
N ASN A 238 0.33 -2.36 -9.68
CA ASN A 238 0.88 -3.35 -8.76
C ASN A 238 -0.25 -3.97 -7.94
N ILE A 239 -0.23 -5.28 -7.81
CA ILE A 239 -1.18 -6.04 -7.00
C ILE A 239 -0.44 -6.91 -5.99
N LYS A 240 -1.04 -7.11 -4.83
CA LYS A 240 -0.65 -8.11 -3.87
C LYS A 240 -1.57 -9.32 -4.00
N VAL A 241 -0.99 -10.51 -4.18
CA VAL A 241 -1.75 -11.76 -4.32
C VAL A 241 -1.20 -12.85 -3.42
N SER A 242 -2.03 -13.81 -3.04
CA SER A 242 -1.58 -15.15 -2.68
C SER A 242 -1.94 -16.11 -3.80
N TYR A 243 -1.09 -17.10 -4.05
CA TYR A 243 -1.34 -18.06 -5.12
C TYR A 243 -0.86 -19.47 -4.81
N THR A 244 -1.42 -20.43 -5.52
CA THR A 244 -0.93 -21.79 -5.63
C THR A 244 -0.95 -22.21 -7.09
N GLY A 245 0.17 -22.73 -7.58
CA GLY A 245 0.35 -23.22 -8.92
C GLY A 245 0.54 -24.75 -8.95
N VAL A 246 -0.25 -25.46 -9.76
CA VAL A 246 -0.12 -26.90 -9.97
C VAL A 246 -0.12 -27.25 -11.46
N LEU A 247 0.45 -28.39 -11.81
CA LEU A 247 0.44 -28.92 -13.19
C LEU A 247 -0.90 -29.60 -13.47
N TRP A 248 -1.51 -29.33 -14.63
CA TRP A 248 -2.74 -30.01 -15.04
C TRP A 248 -2.58 -31.50 -15.15
N LYS A 249 -1.46 -31.98 -15.71
CA LYS A 249 -1.22 -33.40 -16.02
C LYS A 249 -1.28 -34.34 -14.82
N ASN A 250 -0.98 -33.86 -13.60
CA ASN A 250 -0.86 -34.70 -12.41
C ASN A 250 -1.21 -34.02 -11.08
N GLY A 251 -1.63 -32.73 -11.11
CA GLY A 251 -1.95 -31.97 -9.91
C GLY A 251 -0.77 -31.64 -9.01
N LYS A 252 0.48 -31.93 -9.44
CA LYS A 252 1.68 -31.65 -8.63
C LYS A 252 1.86 -30.15 -8.48
N LYS A 253 1.95 -29.69 -7.22
CA LYS A 253 2.31 -28.29 -6.91
C LYS A 253 3.73 -28.02 -7.38
N PHE A 254 3.94 -26.92 -8.11
CA PHE A 254 5.25 -26.45 -8.50
C PHE A 254 5.65 -25.17 -7.75
N ASP A 255 4.65 -24.40 -7.29
CA ASP A 255 4.94 -23.17 -6.53
C ASP A 255 3.70 -22.71 -5.74
N ALA A 256 3.92 -21.98 -4.62
CA ALA A 256 2.89 -21.27 -3.89
C ALA A 256 3.50 -20.11 -3.10
N SER A 257 2.80 -18.98 -3.01
CA SER A 257 3.26 -17.84 -2.21
C SER A 257 3.47 -18.19 -0.73
N ALA A 258 2.70 -19.14 -0.19
CA ALA A 258 2.85 -19.64 1.17
C ALA A 258 4.22 -20.33 1.43
N ASP A 259 4.85 -20.88 0.41
CA ASP A 259 6.18 -21.50 0.51
C ASP A 259 7.30 -20.43 0.65
N HIS A 260 7.00 -19.17 0.31
CA HIS A 260 7.92 -18.01 0.33
C HIS A 260 7.56 -16.97 1.39
N GLY A 261 6.72 -17.33 2.33
CA GLY A 261 6.38 -16.50 3.50
C GLY A 261 4.95 -16.01 3.56
N SER A 262 4.30 -15.48 2.49
CA SER A 262 2.89 -15.07 2.60
C SER A 262 2.24 -14.67 1.29
N SER A 263 2.70 -13.62 0.65
CA SER A 263 2.08 -13.02 -0.54
C SER A 263 3.15 -12.63 -1.55
N PHE A 264 2.71 -12.42 -2.77
CA PHE A 264 3.54 -12.03 -3.90
C PHE A 264 3.05 -10.68 -4.45
N ASP A 265 3.97 -9.74 -4.61
CA ASP A 265 3.70 -8.43 -5.18
C ASP A 265 4.21 -8.41 -6.62
N THR A 266 3.35 -7.99 -7.55
CA THR A 266 3.73 -7.91 -8.97
C THR A 266 2.93 -6.83 -9.70
N GLN A 267 3.52 -6.30 -10.78
CA GLN A 267 2.80 -5.45 -11.72
C GLN A 267 2.07 -6.33 -12.73
N ILE A 268 0.75 -6.09 -12.91
CA ILE A 268 -0.10 -6.88 -13.78
C ILE A 268 -0.45 -6.12 -15.08
N GLY A 269 -0.61 -6.85 -16.18
CA GLY A 269 -0.89 -6.26 -17.49
C GLY A 269 0.29 -5.49 -18.10
N ALA A 270 1.52 -5.79 -17.67
CA ALA A 270 2.76 -5.11 -18.07
C ALA A 270 3.86 -6.07 -18.53
N GLY A 271 3.55 -7.35 -18.74
CA GLY A 271 4.52 -8.38 -19.15
C GLY A 271 5.55 -8.74 -18.08
N LYS A 272 5.25 -8.49 -16.81
CA LYS A 272 6.13 -8.87 -15.68
C LYS A 272 5.86 -10.28 -15.17
N VAL A 273 4.76 -10.87 -15.58
CA VAL A 273 4.32 -12.24 -15.29
C VAL A 273 3.94 -12.94 -16.59
N ILE A 274 3.61 -14.23 -16.51
CA ILE A 274 3.12 -14.97 -17.68
C ILE A 274 1.85 -14.37 -18.25
N THR A 275 1.67 -14.45 -19.56
CA THR A 275 0.55 -13.84 -20.29
C THR A 275 -0.81 -14.23 -19.73
N GLY A 276 -0.96 -15.48 -19.27
CA GLY A 276 -2.21 -15.96 -18.65
C GLY A 276 -2.59 -15.20 -17.38
N TRP A 277 -1.63 -14.73 -16.59
CA TRP A 277 -1.90 -13.87 -15.42
C TRP A 277 -2.28 -12.46 -15.86
N ASP A 278 -1.53 -11.86 -16.78
CA ASP A 278 -1.81 -10.51 -17.29
C ASP A 278 -3.22 -10.42 -17.88
N LYS A 279 -3.63 -11.41 -18.65
CA LYS A 279 -4.98 -11.48 -19.25
C LYS A 279 -6.06 -11.86 -18.25
N GLY A 280 -5.75 -12.74 -17.30
CA GLY A 280 -6.73 -13.33 -16.39
C GLY A 280 -7.07 -12.50 -15.18
N LEU A 281 -6.14 -11.63 -14.72
CA LEU A 281 -6.32 -10.86 -13.49
C LEU A 281 -6.74 -9.40 -13.74
N VAL A 282 -6.40 -8.82 -14.89
CA VAL A 282 -6.94 -7.51 -15.28
C VAL A 282 -8.47 -7.59 -15.41
N GLY A 283 -9.18 -6.64 -14.80
CA GLY A 283 -10.65 -6.62 -14.75
C GLY A 283 -11.25 -7.37 -13.55
N GLN A 284 -10.48 -8.19 -12.85
CA GLN A 284 -10.91 -8.78 -11.58
C GLN A 284 -10.95 -7.73 -10.46
N THR A 285 -11.60 -8.05 -9.34
CA THR A 285 -11.70 -7.14 -8.19
C THR A 285 -10.86 -7.62 -7.02
N VAL A 286 -10.35 -6.71 -6.21
CA VAL A 286 -9.73 -7.04 -4.92
C VAL A 286 -10.74 -7.80 -4.06
N GLY A 287 -10.27 -8.87 -3.41
CA GLY A 287 -11.09 -9.83 -2.67
C GLY A 287 -11.51 -11.03 -3.51
N SER A 288 -11.26 -11.04 -4.82
CA SER A 288 -11.58 -12.21 -5.65
C SER A 288 -10.61 -13.36 -5.43
N ARG A 289 -11.13 -14.59 -5.56
CA ARG A 289 -10.35 -15.80 -5.80
C ARG A 289 -10.60 -16.24 -7.22
N VAL A 290 -9.55 -16.36 -8.00
CA VAL A 290 -9.61 -16.68 -9.43
C VAL A 290 -8.88 -17.99 -9.68
N LEU A 291 -9.54 -18.93 -10.34
CA LEU A 291 -8.93 -20.11 -10.93
C LEU A 291 -8.53 -19.77 -12.36
N LEU A 292 -7.25 -19.91 -12.68
CA LEU A 292 -6.75 -19.81 -14.05
C LEU A 292 -6.29 -21.17 -14.53
N VAL A 293 -6.71 -21.58 -15.74
CA VAL A 293 -6.08 -22.67 -16.45
C VAL A 293 -5.34 -22.07 -17.63
N VAL A 294 -4.01 -22.16 -17.57
CA VAL A 294 -3.10 -21.46 -18.47
C VAL A 294 -2.45 -22.46 -19.42
N PRO A 295 -2.81 -22.45 -20.72
CA PRO A 295 -2.17 -23.31 -21.70
C PRO A 295 -0.72 -22.87 -21.94
N PRO A 296 0.15 -23.73 -22.48
CA PRO A 296 1.58 -23.46 -22.66
C PRO A 296 1.87 -22.14 -23.38
N ALA A 297 1.10 -21.78 -24.40
CA ALA A 297 1.29 -20.56 -25.17
C ALA A 297 1.14 -19.25 -24.35
N GLU A 298 0.37 -19.32 -23.26
CA GLU A 298 0.16 -18.18 -22.34
C GLU A 298 0.90 -18.37 -21.00
N GLY A 299 1.64 -19.48 -20.87
CA GLY A 299 2.51 -19.82 -19.74
C GLY A 299 3.99 -19.75 -20.13
N TYR A 300 4.70 -20.87 -19.97
CA TYR A 300 6.15 -20.97 -20.23
C TYR A 300 6.50 -21.55 -21.60
N GLY A 301 5.49 -21.79 -22.46
CA GLY A 301 5.67 -22.19 -23.85
C GLY A 301 6.36 -23.55 -24.00
N VAL A 302 7.07 -23.68 -25.14
CA VAL A 302 7.80 -24.92 -25.49
C VAL A 302 9.09 -25.11 -24.69
N LYS A 303 9.57 -24.08 -23.98
CA LYS A 303 10.76 -24.19 -23.13
C LYS A 303 10.42 -24.72 -21.72
N GLY A 304 9.20 -24.48 -21.25
CA GLY A 304 8.85 -24.74 -19.85
C GLY A 304 9.66 -23.87 -18.88
N SER A 305 9.72 -24.32 -17.61
CA SER A 305 10.59 -23.78 -16.55
C SER A 305 11.13 -24.95 -15.72
N PRO A 306 12.16 -25.65 -16.24
CA PRO A 306 12.75 -26.80 -15.54
C PRO A 306 13.32 -26.42 -14.18
N PRO A 307 13.38 -27.36 -13.20
CA PRO A 307 12.98 -28.78 -13.34
C PRO A 307 11.48 -29.07 -13.11
N LEU A 308 10.70 -28.07 -12.68
CA LEU A 308 9.32 -28.28 -12.19
C LEU A 308 8.29 -28.24 -13.30
N ILE A 309 8.44 -27.36 -14.29
CA ILE A 309 7.49 -27.17 -15.38
C ILE A 309 8.14 -27.62 -16.67
N GLY A 310 7.61 -28.69 -17.25
CA GLY A 310 8.11 -29.23 -18.51
C GLY A 310 7.59 -28.43 -19.72
N ALA A 311 8.16 -28.76 -20.87
CA ALA A 311 7.70 -28.26 -22.15
C ALA A 311 6.20 -28.62 -22.36
N LYS A 312 5.42 -27.66 -22.82
CA LYS A 312 3.99 -27.82 -23.13
C LYS A 312 3.09 -28.16 -21.93
N ASP A 313 3.56 -27.96 -20.68
CA ASP A 313 2.72 -28.16 -19.50
C ASP A 313 1.65 -27.07 -19.42
N THR A 314 0.38 -27.49 -19.27
CA THR A 314 -0.72 -26.60 -18.88
C THR A 314 -0.68 -26.41 -17.37
N LEU A 315 -0.79 -25.17 -16.94
CA LEU A 315 -0.71 -24.76 -15.55
C LEU A 315 -2.10 -24.44 -15.00
N VAL A 316 -2.29 -24.71 -13.72
CA VAL A 316 -3.49 -24.30 -12.98
C VAL A 316 -3.04 -23.41 -11.84
N PHE A 317 -3.60 -22.24 -11.74
CA PHE A 317 -3.37 -21.33 -10.61
C PHE A 317 -4.68 -21.05 -9.87
N VAL A 318 -4.58 -21.00 -8.55
CA VAL A 318 -5.60 -20.43 -7.67
C VAL A 318 -4.98 -19.15 -7.07
N ILE A 319 -5.62 -18.02 -7.31
CA ILE A 319 -5.06 -16.71 -6.99
C ILE A 319 -6.08 -15.90 -6.20
N ASP A 320 -5.71 -15.45 -5.01
CA ASP A 320 -6.46 -14.49 -4.21
C ASP A 320 -5.87 -13.09 -4.45
N ILE A 321 -6.70 -12.15 -4.87
CA ILE A 321 -6.30 -10.75 -5.06
C ILE A 321 -6.53 -10.00 -3.75
N LEU A 322 -5.44 -9.67 -3.05
CA LEU A 322 -5.46 -9.16 -1.67
C LEU A 322 -5.49 -7.64 -1.58
N ALA A 323 -4.84 -6.96 -2.52
CA ALA A 323 -4.83 -5.49 -2.64
C ALA A 323 -4.41 -5.07 -4.05
N VAL A 324 -4.77 -3.83 -4.42
CA VAL A 324 -4.04 -3.01 -5.38
C VAL A 324 -3.05 -2.17 -4.57
N VAL A 325 -1.79 -2.19 -4.93
CA VAL A 325 -0.67 -1.56 -4.23
C VAL A 325 0.04 -0.56 -5.14
#